data_698552ac375b4007de093a995f12abc0
#
_entry.id   698552ac375b4007de093a995f12abc0
#
_cell.length_a   1.000
_cell.length_b   1.000
_cell.length_c   1.000
_cell.angle_alpha   90.00
_cell.angle_beta   90.00
_cell.angle_gamma   90.00
#
_symmetry.space_group_name_H-M   'P 1'
#
loop_
_entity.id
_entity.type
_entity.pdbx_description
1 polymer ?
#
loop_
_entity_poly.entity_id
_entity_poly.type
_entity_poly.pdbx_seq_one_letter_code
_entity_poly.pdbx_strand_id
1 'polypeptide(L)'
;IAQCLVGSEMCIRDRASYETYQPMMTDLIQDILGRQHDFNNHLAAINMLPYSCKDYDSLANAITKYSSNIASDYKCIELLKINMPIVAGFIHSKMISSDKLGINLDVTIKNRFLVSNTPEYDIIRIVGILIDNSLDASQKSDTVFLTLDSIDSQIIIETLNRGRQLTQELRQRMFETGYTTKKADRTFHGYGLANLKKLVNQYNGQICLDNQQIDGVTYIHFEVRL
;
A
#
# COMPACT_ATOMS: atom_id res chain seq x y z
N ILE A 1 29.59 29.67 11.67
CA ILE A 1 29.74 28.95 10.39
C ILE A 1 28.99 27.61 10.42
N ALA A 2 29.06 26.84 11.54
CA ALA A 2 28.36 25.52 11.68
C ALA A 2 26.83 25.66 11.65
N GLN A 3 26.25 26.72 12.20
CA GLN A 3 24.79 26.93 12.23
C GLN A 3 24.17 27.25 10.85
N CYS A 4 24.93 27.87 9.94
CA CYS A 4 24.48 28.13 8.57
C CYS A 4 24.46 26.85 7.69
N LEU A 5 25.35 25.91 7.95
CA LEU A 5 25.41 24.64 7.22
C LEU A 5 24.22 23.72 7.54
N VAL A 6 23.83 23.64 8.81
CA VAL A 6 22.67 22.86 9.26
C VAL A 6 21.36 23.39 8.64
N GLY A 7 21.20 24.71 8.56
CA GLY A 7 20.03 25.34 7.92
C GLY A 7 19.98 25.08 6.40
N SER A 8 21.12 25.06 5.72
CA SER A 8 21.16 24.80 4.27
C SER A 8 20.92 23.33 3.92
N GLU A 9 21.42 22.40 4.73
CA GLU A 9 21.14 20.97 4.54
C GLU A 9 19.66 20.61 4.80
N MET A 10 19.04 21.25 5.79
CA MET A 10 17.62 21.10 6.07
C MET A 10 16.74 21.63 4.92
N CYS A 11 17.07 22.82 4.37
CA CYS A 11 16.38 23.39 3.21
C CYS A 11 16.58 22.56 1.93
N ILE A 12 17.75 21.98 1.71
CA ILE A 12 18.02 21.11 0.55
C ILE A 12 17.24 19.81 0.68
N ARG A 13 17.15 19.26 1.87
CA ARG A 13 16.41 18.02 2.18
C ARG A 13 14.90 18.21 2.00
N ASP A 14 14.36 19.34 2.48
CA ASP A 14 12.97 19.72 2.31
C ASP A 14 12.63 19.96 0.84
N ARG A 15 13.52 20.61 0.10
CA ARG A 15 13.34 20.88 -1.34
C ARG A 15 13.38 19.60 -2.17
N ALA A 16 14.34 18.71 -1.93
CA ALA A 16 14.43 17.42 -2.60
C ALA A 16 13.21 16.53 -2.29
N SER A 17 12.69 16.59 -1.06
CA SER A 17 11.44 15.93 -0.69
C SER A 17 10.27 16.53 -1.47
N TYR A 18 10.16 17.85 -1.53
CA TYR A 18 9.08 18.55 -2.23
C TYR A 18 9.09 18.23 -3.74
N GLU A 19 10.24 18.27 -4.39
CA GLU A 19 10.40 17.97 -5.82
C GLU A 19 10.06 16.50 -6.15
N THR A 20 10.25 15.58 -5.20
CA THR A 20 9.90 14.16 -5.36
C THR A 20 8.40 13.92 -5.15
N TYR A 21 7.75 14.65 -4.23
CA TYR A 21 6.36 14.44 -3.87
C TYR A 21 5.38 15.25 -4.73
N GLN A 22 5.80 16.37 -5.31
CA GLN A 22 4.93 17.22 -6.12
C GLN A 22 4.35 16.49 -7.35
N PRO A 23 5.11 15.70 -8.12
CA PRO A 23 4.54 14.90 -9.21
C PRO A 23 3.54 13.87 -8.69
N MET A 24 3.87 13.19 -7.58
CA MET A 24 3.03 12.17 -6.98
C MET A 24 1.71 12.74 -6.43
N MET A 25 1.75 13.96 -5.85
CA MET A 25 0.55 14.69 -5.42
C MET A 25 -0.30 15.13 -6.61
N THR A 26 0.33 15.56 -7.70
CA THR A 26 -0.37 15.97 -8.92
C THR A 26 -1.07 14.78 -9.57
N ASP A 27 -0.37 13.65 -9.68
CA ASP A 27 -0.94 12.40 -10.19
C ASP A 27 -2.10 11.91 -9.32
N LEU A 28 -1.96 12.01 -7.99
CA LEU A 28 -3.01 11.66 -7.05
C LEU A 28 -4.25 12.56 -7.21
N ILE A 29 -4.05 13.87 -7.34
CA ILE A 29 -5.15 14.82 -7.55
C ILE A 29 -5.85 14.53 -8.89
N GLN A 30 -5.11 14.25 -9.95
CA GLN A 30 -5.69 13.90 -11.24
C GLN A 30 -6.47 12.59 -11.18
N ASP A 31 -5.96 11.59 -10.44
CA ASP A 31 -6.65 10.32 -10.24
C ASP A 31 -7.94 10.49 -9.43
N ILE A 32 -7.94 11.33 -8.39
CA ILE A 32 -9.14 11.69 -7.61
C ILE A 32 -10.17 12.41 -8.49
N LEU A 33 -9.74 13.37 -9.30
CA LEU A 33 -10.64 14.09 -10.21
C LEU A 33 -11.19 13.16 -11.30
N GLY A 34 -10.39 12.28 -11.84
CA GLY A 34 -10.82 11.24 -12.78
C GLY A 34 -11.90 10.34 -12.17
N ARG A 35 -11.70 9.90 -10.94
CA ARG A 35 -12.68 9.08 -10.20
C ARG A 35 -13.98 9.80 -9.89
N GLN A 36 -13.91 11.08 -9.56
CA GLN A 36 -15.12 11.88 -9.37
C GLN A 36 -15.92 11.96 -10.67
N HIS A 37 -15.27 12.12 -11.80
CA HIS A 37 -15.88 12.07 -13.11
C HIS A 37 -16.51 10.70 -13.40
N ASP A 38 -15.78 9.62 -13.13
CA ASP A 38 -16.26 8.25 -13.34
C ASP A 38 -17.43 7.91 -12.40
N PHE A 39 -17.38 8.35 -11.15
CA PHE A 39 -18.49 8.21 -10.21
C PHE A 39 -19.76 8.92 -10.72
N ASN A 40 -19.62 10.14 -11.25
CA ASN A 40 -20.74 10.86 -11.84
C ASN A 40 -21.28 10.13 -13.08
N ASN A 41 -20.44 9.53 -13.90
CA ASN A 41 -20.83 8.70 -15.04
C ASN A 41 -21.57 7.43 -14.58
N HIS A 42 -21.10 6.79 -13.50
CA HIS A 42 -21.78 5.63 -12.90
C HIS A 42 -23.16 6.01 -12.36
N LEU A 43 -23.28 7.14 -11.67
CA LEU A 43 -24.58 7.64 -11.21
C LEU A 43 -25.52 7.96 -12.38
N ALA A 44 -25.01 8.58 -13.44
CA ALA A 44 -25.79 8.86 -14.64
C ALA A 44 -26.27 7.56 -15.30
N ALA A 45 -25.40 6.56 -15.41
CA ALA A 45 -25.77 5.26 -15.98
C ALA A 45 -26.84 4.55 -15.13
N ILE A 46 -26.72 4.54 -13.80
CA ILE A 46 -27.71 3.94 -12.89
C ILE A 46 -29.06 4.67 -13.04
N ASN A 47 -29.05 6.01 -13.10
CA ASN A 47 -30.25 6.81 -13.28
C ASN A 47 -30.95 6.57 -14.63
N MET A 48 -30.23 6.09 -15.65
CA MET A 48 -30.79 5.77 -16.95
C MET A 48 -31.36 4.35 -17.04
N LEU A 49 -31.00 3.43 -16.13
CA LEU A 49 -31.48 2.05 -16.15
C LEU A 49 -33.01 1.91 -16.11
N PRO A 50 -33.76 2.68 -15.26
CA PRO A 50 -35.22 2.60 -15.23
C PRO A 50 -35.89 2.98 -16.56
N TYR A 51 -35.24 3.83 -17.38
CA TYR A 51 -35.77 4.25 -18.68
C TYR A 51 -35.43 3.24 -19.79
N SER A 52 -34.43 2.40 -19.57
CA SER A 52 -33.96 1.43 -20.57
C SER A 52 -34.53 0.03 -20.35
N CYS A 53 -34.97 -0.32 -19.15
CA CYS A 53 -35.51 -1.60 -18.78
C CYS A 53 -37.05 -1.59 -18.86
N LYS A 54 -37.64 -2.66 -19.44
CA LYS A 54 -39.09 -2.75 -19.66
C LYS A 54 -39.88 -3.34 -18.50
N ASP A 55 -39.20 -4.08 -17.63
CA ASP A 55 -39.80 -4.79 -16.49
C ASP A 55 -38.84 -4.79 -15.31
N TYR A 56 -39.40 -5.18 -14.14
CA TYR A 56 -38.65 -5.22 -12.89
C TYR A 56 -37.49 -6.20 -12.91
N ASP A 57 -37.64 -7.36 -13.54
CA ASP A 57 -36.60 -8.41 -13.54
C ASP A 57 -35.42 -8.01 -14.40
N SER A 58 -35.67 -7.37 -15.55
CA SER A 58 -34.61 -6.82 -16.39
C SER A 58 -33.87 -5.66 -15.72
N LEU A 59 -34.57 -4.82 -14.96
CA LEU A 59 -33.98 -3.73 -14.16
C LEU A 59 -33.13 -4.31 -13.00
N ALA A 60 -33.66 -5.27 -12.25
CA ALA A 60 -32.94 -5.91 -11.15
C ALA A 60 -31.65 -6.59 -11.63
N ASN A 61 -31.72 -7.31 -12.76
CA ASN A 61 -30.57 -7.95 -13.38
C ASN A 61 -29.54 -6.92 -13.90
N ALA A 62 -30.00 -5.82 -14.49
CA ALA A 62 -29.14 -4.75 -14.97
C ALA A 62 -28.40 -4.04 -13.80
N ILE A 63 -29.10 -3.75 -12.71
CA ILE A 63 -28.52 -3.16 -11.48
C ILE A 63 -27.51 -4.14 -10.88
N THR A 64 -27.85 -5.43 -10.76
CA THR A 64 -26.95 -6.45 -10.19
C THR A 64 -25.69 -6.60 -11.03
N LYS A 65 -25.82 -6.66 -12.34
CA LYS A 65 -24.70 -6.74 -13.27
C LYS A 65 -23.84 -5.48 -13.23
N TYR A 66 -24.45 -4.31 -13.15
CA TYR A 66 -23.76 -3.05 -13.08
C TYR A 66 -23.02 -2.88 -11.75
N SER A 67 -23.65 -3.22 -10.61
CA SER A 67 -23.04 -3.17 -9.29
C SER A 67 -21.94 -4.18 -9.09
N SER A 68 -22.01 -5.37 -9.70
CA SER A 68 -20.90 -6.33 -9.63
C SER A 68 -19.64 -5.84 -10.34
N ASN A 69 -19.79 -5.04 -11.40
CA ASN A 69 -18.68 -4.40 -12.08
C ASN A 69 -18.06 -3.25 -11.25
N ILE A 70 -18.87 -2.56 -10.44
CA ILE A 70 -18.43 -1.49 -9.53
C ILE A 70 -17.85 -2.10 -8.23
N ALA A 71 -18.24 -3.31 -7.84
CA ALA A 71 -17.81 -3.94 -6.58
C ALA A 71 -16.28 -4.13 -6.48
N SER A 72 -15.56 -4.20 -7.61
CA SER A 72 -14.09 -4.13 -7.63
C SER A 72 -13.57 -2.79 -7.10
N ASP A 73 -14.33 -1.71 -7.26
CA ASP A 73 -13.96 -0.37 -6.77
C ASP A 73 -14.27 -0.17 -5.27
N TYR A 74 -15.08 -1.07 -4.64
CA TYR A 74 -15.40 -0.97 -3.22
C TYR A 74 -14.20 -1.14 -2.30
N LYS A 75 -13.18 -1.91 -2.69
CA LYS A 75 -11.92 -2.01 -1.94
C LYS A 75 -11.23 -0.65 -1.81
N CYS A 76 -11.39 0.22 -2.82
CA CYS A 76 -10.88 1.59 -2.79
C CYS A 76 -11.66 2.51 -1.84
N ILE A 77 -12.95 2.26 -1.63
CA ILE A 77 -13.80 3.10 -0.76
C ILE A 77 -13.37 3.02 0.70
N GLU A 78 -12.93 1.84 1.18
CA GLU A 78 -12.43 1.71 2.55
C GLU A 78 -11.12 2.49 2.74
N LEU A 79 -10.24 2.51 1.74
CA LEU A 79 -9.02 3.33 1.76
C LEU A 79 -9.31 4.83 1.86
N LEU A 80 -10.35 5.32 1.17
CA LEU A 80 -10.74 6.74 1.22
C LEU A 80 -11.27 7.17 2.59
N LYS A 81 -11.59 6.23 3.47
CA LYS A 81 -12.13 6.52 4.81
C LYS A 81 -11.06 6.67 5.89
N ILE A 82 -9.80 6.35 5.59
CA ILE A 82 -8.72 6.54 6.57
C ILE A 82 -8.35 8.03 6.67
N ASN A 83 -7.93 8.42 7.87
CA ASN A 83 -7.54 9.80 8.19
C ASN A 83 -6.17 10.23 7.61
N MET A 84 -5.56 9.42 6.75
CA MET A 84 -4.28 9.65 6.07
C MET A 84 -4.48 9.57 4.54
N PRO A 85 -4.97 10.63 3.89
CA PRO A 85 -5.37 10.57 2.48
C PRO A 85 -4.19 10.32 1.52
N ILE A 86 -2.98 10.75 1.86
CA ILE A 86 -1.80 10.53 1.02
C ILE A 86 -1.37 9.05 1.08
N VAL A 87 -1.43 8.42 2.26
CA VAL A 87 -1.20 6.97 2.41
C VAL A 87 -2.25 6.18 1.62
N ALA A 88 -3.53 6.57 1.70
CA ALA A 88 -4.62 5.96 0.95
C ALA A 88 -4.37 5.99 -0.56
N GLY A 89 -4.04 7.16 -1.10
CA GLY A 89 -3.74 7.33 -2.53
C GLY A 89 -2.52 6.52 -2.98
N PHE A 90 -1.47 6.48 -2.15
CA PHE A 90 -0.28 5.68 -2.44
C PHE A 90 -0.61 4.17 -2.51
N ILE A 91 -1.32 3.64 -1.50
CA ILE A 91 -1.73 2.22 -1.48
C ILE A 91 -2.58 1.91 -2.71
N HIS A 92 -3.52 2.81 -3.07
CA HIS A 92 -4.34 2.66 -4.25
C HIS A 92 -3.51 2.58 -5.54
N SER A 93 -2.48 3.44 -5.71
CA SER A 93 -1.58 3.38 -6.86
C SER A 93 -0.82 2.05 -6.92
N LYS A 94 -0.46 1.48 -5.77
CA LYS A 94 0.15 0.15 -5.66
C LYS A 94 -0.81 -0.98 -6.03
N MET A 95 -2.11 -0.87 -5.69
CA MET A 95 -3.14 -1.83 -6.13
C MET A 95 -3.24 -1.86 -7.66
N ILE A 96 -3.33 -0.69 -8.30
CA ILE A 96 -3.35 -0.61 -9.77
C ILE A 96 -2.09 -1.21 -10.39
N SER A 97 -0.93 -0.98 -9.78
CA SER A 97 0.35 -1.49 -10.27
C SER A 97 0.46 -3.00 -10.11
N SER A 98 -0.04 -3.56 -8.99
CA SER A 98 -0.06 -5.00 -8.75
C SER A 98 -0.99 -5.73 -9.70
N ASP A 99 -2.15 -5.15 -10.03
CA ASP A 99 -3.09 -5.71 -11.02
C ASP A 99 -2.43 -5.84 -12.40
N LYS A 100 -1.63 -4.86 -12.82
CA LYS A 100 -0.86 -4.92 -14.07
C LYS A 100 0.17 -6.06 -14.08
N LEU A 101 0.68 -6.44 -12.90
CA LEU A 101 1.57 -7.59 -12.73
C LEU A 101 0.80 -8.92 -12.66
N GLY A 102 -0.52 -8.89 -12.58
CA GLY A 102 -1.39 -10.05 -12.38
C GLY A 102 -1.34 -10.59 -10.95
N ILE A 103 -1.00 -9.75 -9.97
CA ILE A 103 -0.95 -10.06 -8.54
C ILE A 103 -2.07 -9.26 -7.87
N ASN A 104 -2.90 -9.93 -7.06
CA ASN A 104 -3.95 -9.25 -6.30
C ASN A 104 -3.37 -8.65 -5.01
N LEU A 105 -3.46 -7.34 -4.83
CA LEU A 105 -3.16 -6.68 -3.55
C LEU A 105 -4.46 -6.49 -2.77
N ASP A 106 -4.66 -7.32 -1.76
CA ASP A 106 -5.86 -7.27 -0.90
C ASP A 106 -5.57 -6.41 0.33
N VAL A 107 -6.34 -5.32 0.48
CA VAL A 107 -6.12 -4.33 1.53
C VAL A 107 -7.25 -4.37 2.54
N THR A 108 -6.90 -4.54 3.82
CA THR A 108 -7.82 -4.54 4.95
C THR A 108 -7.50 -3.36 5.88
N ILE A 109 -8.50 -2.55 6.15
CA ILE A 109 -8.43 -1.44 7.12
C ILE A 109 -9.19 -1.86 8.37
N LYS A 110 -8.48 -2.20 9.45
CA LYS A 110 -9.10 -2.56 10.74
C LYS A 110 -9.54 -1.32 11.52
N ASN A 111 -8.74 -0.26 11.46
CA ASN A 111 -9.07 1.01 12.08
C ASN A 111 -8.92 2.15 11.07
N ARG A 112 -9.95 3.01 10.95
CA ARG A 112 -9.96 4.16 10.03
C ARG A 112 -9.18 5.35 10.57
N PHE A 113 -9.03 5.43 11.90
CA PHE A 113 -8.24 6.46 12.57
C PHE A 113 -6.86 5.88 12.91
N LEU A 114 -5.94 6.06 11.98
CA LEU A 114 -4.55 5.68 12.16
C LEU A 114 -3.86 6.78 12.98
N VAL A 115 -3.34 6.42 14.14
CA VAL A 115 -2.66 7.33 15.06
C VAL A 115 -1.20 6.92 15.16
N SER A 116 -0.29 7.85 14.85
CA SER A 116 1.15 7.65 14.97
C SER A 116 1.85 9.00 15.08
N ASN A 117 2.97 9.03 15.79
CA ASN A 117 3.89 10.17 15.79
C ASN A 117 4.82 10.18 14.56
N THR A 118 4.75 9.14 13.72
CA THR A 118 5.53 9.04 12.49
C THR A 118 4.89 9.91 11.41
N PRO A 119 5.65 10.79 10.74
CA PRO A 119 5.15 11.57 9.62
C PRO A 119 4.59 10.70 8.50
N GLU A 120 3.52 11.16 7.86
CA GLU A 120 2.79 10.41 6.83
C GLU A 120 3.71 10.00 5.65
N TYR A 121 4.68 10.84 5.27
CA TYR A 121 5.65 10.51 4.22
C TYR A 121 6.57 9.33 4.57
N ASP A 122 6.92 9.14 5.85
CA ASP A 122 7.72 7.99 6.27
C ASP A 122 6.85 6.73 6.40
N ILE A 123 5.58 6.87 6.76
CA ILE A 123 4.60 5.78 6.69
C ILE A 123 4.48 5.29 5.24
N ILE A 124 4.37 6.20 4.26
CA ILE A 124 4.34 5.85 2.83
C ILE A 124 5.58 5.07 2.41
N ARG A 125 6.77 5.49 2.85
CA ARG A 125 8.02 4.78 2.55
C ARG A 125 8.03 3.38 3.13
N ILE A 126 7.57 3.21 4.37
CA ILE A 126 7.47 1.92 5.05
C ILE A 126 6.49 1.00 4.30
N VAL A 127 5.27 1.48 4.04
CA VAL A 127 4.26 0.76 3.28
C VAL A 127 4.78 0.38 1.90
N GLY A 128 5.45 1.31 1.21
CA GLY A 128 6.05 1.06 -0.11
C GLY A 128 7.07 -0.07 -0.09
N ILE A 129 8.02 -0.04 0.86
CA ILE A 129 9.03 -1.09 0.99
C ILE A 129 8.37 -2.46 1.27
N LEU A 130 7.37 -2.52 2.14
CA LEU A 130 6.68 -3.76 2.49
C LEU A 130 5.90 -4.32 1.30
N ILE A 131 5.11 -3.48 0.60
CA ILE A 131 4.35 -3.90 -0.58
C ILE A 131 5.31 -4.37 -1.68
N ASP A 132 6.33 -3.57 -2.02
CA ASP A 132 7.25 -3.90 -3.11
C ASP A 132 8.01 -5.21 -2.83
N ASN A 133 8.45 -5.44 -1.59
CA ASN A 133 9.06 -6.71 -1.21
C ASN A 133 8.10 -7.89 -1.36
N SER A 134 6.84 -7.71 -0.97
CA SER A 134 5.82 -8.75 -1.06
C SER A 134 5.45 -9.05 -2.52
N LEU A 135 5.28 -8.03 -3.36
CA LEU A 135 5.00 -8.18 -4.80
C LEU A 135 6.17 -8.85 -5.53
N ASP A 136 7.40 -8.43 -5.24
CA ASP A 136 8.61 -8.99 -5.84
C ASP A 136 8.84 -10.47 -5.48
N ALA A 137 8.32 -10.92 -4.34
CA ALA A 137 8.38 -12.31 -3.90
C ALA A 137 7.22 -13.17 -4.43
N SER A 138 6.19 -12.55 -5.00
CA SER A 138 4.95 -13.19 -5.45
C SER A 138 4.98 -13.55 -6.94
N GLN A 139 4.12 -14.48 -7.34
CA GLN A 139 3.93 -14.89 -8.73
C GLN A 139 2.57 -14.40 -9.24
N LYS A 140 2.37 -14.46 -10.56
CA LYS A 140 1.05 -14.18 -11.15
C LYS A 140 -0.02 -15.04 -10.50
N SER A 141 -1.17 -14.43 -10.24
CA SER A 141 -2.33 -15.01 -9.55
C SER A 141 -2.15 -15.22 -8.04
N ASP A 142 -1.00 -14.86 -7.45
CA ASP A 142 -0.89 -14.80 -5.99
C ASP A 142 -1.67 -13.60 -5.43
N THR A 143 -2.00 -13.70 -4.14
CA THR A 143 -2.58 -12.59 -3.38
C THR A 143 -1.57 -12.15 -2.32
N VAL A 144 -1.28 -10.86 -2.30
CA VAL A 144 -0.57 -10.17 -1.23
C VAL A 144 -1.62 -9.48 -0.36
N PHE A 145 -1.54 -9.68 0.94
CA PHE A 145 -2.43 -9.03 1.90
C PHE A 145 -1.69 -7.88 2.58
N LEU A 146 -2.33 -6.73 2.64
CA LEU A 146 -1.89 -5.57 3.41
C LEU A 146 -2.96 -5.25 4.45
N THR A 147 -2.57 -5.18 5.73
CA THR A 147 -3.46 -4.76 6.81
C THR A 147 -2.94 -3.48 7.45
N LEU A 148 -3.83 -2.52 7.65
CA LEU A 148 -3.57 -1.32 8.43
C LEU A 148 -4.47 -1.32 9.67
N ASP A 149 -3.86 -1.06 10.82
CA ASP A 149 -4.53 -0.96 12.12
C ASP A 149 -3.92 0.16 12.95
N SER A 150 -4.58 0.53 14.03
CA SER A 150 -4.04 1.43 15.04
C SER A 150 -4.50 0.97 16.42
N ILE A 151 -3.55 0.64 17.29
CA ILE A 151 -3.77 0.16 18.65
C ILE A 151 -2.84 0.94 19.56
N ASP A 152 -3.36 1.44 20.69
CA ASP A 152 -2.59 2.16 21.71
C ASP A 152 -1.75 3.33 21.17
N SER A 153 -2.31 4.08 20.23
CA SER A 153 -1.65 5.21 19.55
C SER A 153 -0.43 4.80 18.71
N GLN A 154 -0.32 3.54 18.35
CA GLN A 154 0.66 3.03 17.40
C GLN A 154 -0.04 2.56 16.12
N ILE A 155 0.52 2.92 14.98
CA ILE A 155 0.09 2.35 13.70
C ILE A 155 0.73 0.98 13.53
N ILE A 156 -0.07 0.02 13.08
CA ILE A 156 0.35 -1.34 12.76
C ILE A 156 0.17 -1.54 11.27
N ILE A 157 1.23 -1.93 10.59
CA ILE A 157 1.27 -2.21 9.16
C ILE A 157 1.71 -3.65 8.99
N GLU A 158 0.83 -4.50 8.48
CA GLU A 158 1.12 -5.91 8.25
C GLU A 158 1.09 -6.20 6.76
N THR A 159 2.06 -7.00 6.28
CA THR A 159 1.98 -7.63 4.97
C THR A 159 2.13 -9.13 5.07
N LEU A 160 1.37 -9.84 4.24
CA LEU A 160 1.39 -11.28 4.18
C LEU A 160 1.43 -11.71 2.72
N ASN A 161 2.46 -12.44 2.33
CA ASN A 161 2.60 -12.98 0.99
C ASN A 161 3.03 -14.44 1.02
N ARG A 162 2.62 -15.21 0.01
CA ARG A 162 3.05 -16.59 -0.12
C ARG A 162 4.58 -16.69 -0.22
N GLY A 163 5.17 -17.60 0.53
CA GLY A 163 6.62 -17.76 0.55
C GLY A 163 7.07 -19.07 1.17
N ARG A 164 8.37 -19.27 1.21
CA ARG A 164 8.97 -20.45 1.84
C ARG A 164 9.28 -20.21 3.31
N GLN A 165 9.48 -21.29 4.05
CA GLN A 165 9.91 -21.23 5.45
C GLN A 165 11.23 -20.44 5.56
N LEU A 166 11.24 -19.43 6.43
CA LEU A 166 12.42 -18.64 6.75
C LEU A 166 13.17 -19.29 7.92
N THR A 167 14.46 -19.55 7.73
CA THR A 167 15.34 -19.93 8.84
C THR A 167 15.66 -18.72 9.71
N GLN A 168 16.07 -18.96 10.96
CA GLN A 168 16.46 -17.87 11.86
C GLN A 168 17.62 -17.04 11.30
N GLU A 169 18.60 -17.69 10.69
CA GLU A 169 19.71 -17.03 10.02
C GLU A 169 19.24 -16.12 8.87
N LEU A 170 18.31 -16.60 8.04
CA LEU A 170 17.78 -15.84 6.92
C LEU A 170 17.02 -14.60 7.40
N ARG A 171 16.20 -14.71 8.46
CA ARG A 171 15.48 -13.59 9.06
C ARG A 171 16.42 -12.47 9.52
N GLN A 172 17.57 -12.80 10.10
CA GLN A 172 18.57 -11.83 10.53
C GLN A 172 19.26 -11.17 9.33
N ARG A 173 19.69 -11.98 8.35
CA ARG A 173 20.42 -11.50 7.17
C ARG A 173 19.60 -10.66 6.21
N MET A 174 18.28 -10.86 6.15
CA MET A 174 17.40 -10.08 5.28
C MET A 174 17.46 -8.58 5.56
N PHE A 175 17.84 -8.15 6.76
CA PHE A 175 17.98 -6.74 7.13
C PHE A 175 19.42 -6.21 6.99
N GLU A 176 20.37 -7.00 6.50
CA GLU A 176 21.73 -6.54 6.20
C GLU A 176 21.74 -5.72 4.91
N THR A 177 22.56 -4.68 4.91
CA THR A 177 22.71 -3.80 3.74
C THR A 177 23.31 -4.57 2.55
N GLY A 178 22.62 -4.54 1.40
CA GLY A 178 23.10 -5.23 0.20
C GLY A 178 22.72 -6.71 0.13
N TYR A 179 22.04 -7.26 1.13
CA TYR A 179 21.55 -8.63 1.07
C TYR A 179 20.34 -8.74 0.13
N THR A 180 20.43 -9.61 -0.84
CA THR A 180 19.32 -9.93 -1.76
C THR A 180 19.36 -11.39 -2.16
N THR A 181 18.19 -12.01 -2.24
CA THR A 181 18.00 -13.36 -2.80
C THR A 181 17.67 -13.34 -4.29
N LYS A 182 17.52 -12.14 -4.87
CA LYS A 182 17.16 -11.96 -6.29
C LYS A 182 18.40 -12.09 -7.18
N LYS A 183 18.24 -12.78 -8.31
CA LYS A 183 19.34 -13.06 -9.26
C LYS A 183 19.61 -11.92 -10.26
N ALA A 184 18.76 -10.92 -10.36
CA ALA A 184 18.85 -9.86 -11.37
C ALA A 184 19.50 -8.59 -10.81
N ASP A 185 20.37 -7.98 -11.60
CA ASP A 185 21.08 -6.72 -11.47
C ASP A 185 21.35 -6.20 -10.04
N ARG A 186 22.57 -6.45 -9.57
CA ARG A 186 23.03 -6.16 -8.21
C ARG A 186 23.11 -4.67 -7.84
N THR A 187 22.88 -3.75 -8.75
CA THR A 187 23.19 -2.33 -8.56
C THR A 187 22.19 -1.57 -7.68
N PHE A 188 20.93 -2.05 -7.54
CA PHE A 188 19.89 -1.34 -6.77
C PHE A 188 19.07 -2.20 -5.82
N HIS A 189 19.36 -3.51 -5.69
CA HIS A 189 18.61 -4.42 -4.81
C HIS A 189 19.35 -4.70 -3.50
N GLY A 190 18.61 -4.97 -2.42
CA GLY A 190 19.17 -5.32 -1.10
C GLY A 190 19.23 -4.16 -0.10
N TYR A 191 18.72 -2.96 -0.45
CA TYR A 191 18.69 -1.82 0.46
C TYR A 191 17.31 -1.61 1.12
N GLY A 192 16.25 -2.17 0.57
CA GLY A 192 14.87 -1.92 1.02
C GLY A 192 14.66 -2.26 2.49
N LEU A 193 14.91 -3.50 2.90
CA LEU A 193 14.71 -3.95 4.28
C LEU A 193 15.70 -3.32 5.27
N ALA A 194 16.94 -3.05 4.84
CA ALA A 194 17.90 -2.32 5.67
C ALA A 194 17.42 -0.88 5.92
N ASN A 195 16.85 -0.22 4.90
CA ASN A 195 16.26 1.12 5.03
C ASN A 195 14.98 1.09 5.88
N LEU A 196 14.13 0.07 5.71
CA LEU A 196 12.98 -0.16 6.57
C LEU A 196 13.38 -0.21 8.05
N LYS A 197 14.40 -1.02 8.37
CA LYS A 197 14.91 -1.15 9.75
C LYS A 197 15.41 0.17 10.31
N LYS A 198 16.17 0.95 9.52
CA LYS A 198 16.65 2.28 9.93
C LYS A 198 15.49 3.24 10.21
N LEU A 199 14.51 3.25 9.31
CA LEU A 199 13.35 4.14 9.39
C LEU A 199 12.48 3.80 10.60
N VAL A 200 12.17 2.53 10.81
CA VAL A 200 11.38 2.08 11.98
C VAL A 200 12.10 2.38 13.29
N ASN A 201 13.42 2.14 13.36
CA ASN A 201 14.22 2.45 14.55
C ASN A 201 14.26 3.96 14.87
N GLN A 202 14.21 4.83 13.84
CA GLN A 202 14.15 6.29 14.01
C GLN A 202 12.94 6.73 14.85
N TYR A 203 11.83 5.99 14.75
CA TYR A 203 10.58 6.25 15.46
C TYR A 203 10.37 5.34 16.67
N ASN A 204 11.42 4.65 17.15
CA ASN A 204 11.36 3.65 18.24
C ASN A 204 10.32 2.54 17.96
N GLY A 205 10.07 2.26 16.70
CA GLY A 205 9.13 1.23 16.27
C GLY A 205 9.74 -0.17 16.34
N GLN A 206 8.93 -1.15 16.02
CA GLN A 206 9.29 -2.57 16.04
C GLN A 206 8.99 -3.22 14.67
N ILE A 207 9.81 -4.19 14.29
CA ILE A 207 9.60 -5.04 13.12
C ILE A 207 9.56 -6.49 13.59
N CYS A 208 8.49 -7.18 13.26
CA CYS A 208 8.37 -8.62 13.37
C CYS A 208 8.39 -9.26 11.98
N LEU A 209 9.14 -10.34 11.83
CA LEU A 209 9.21 -11.14 10.59
C LEU A 209 9.14 -12.61 10.96
N ASP A 210 8.07 -13.27 10.55
CA ASP A 210 7.85 -14.68 10.82
C ASP A 210 7.21 -15.42 9.64
N ASN A 211 6.92 -16.71 9.84
CA ASN A 211 6.10 -17.47 8.91
C ASN A 211 4.76 -17.82 9.56
N GLN A 212 3.71 -17.68 8.78
CA GLN A 212 2.37 -18.15 9.15
C GLN A 212 1.94 -19.30 8.23
N GLN A 213 1.21 -20.25 8.80
CA GLN A 213 0.60 -21.35 8.06
C GLN A 213 -0.91 -21.08 7.98
N ILE A 214 -1.44 -20.94 6.76
CA ILE A 214 -2.86 -20.74 6.50
C ILE A 214 -3.29 -21.79 5.47
N ASP A 215 -4.21 -22.65 5.82
CA ASP A 215 -4.74 -23.74 4.96
C ASP A 215 -3.61 -24.61 4.32
N GLY A 216 -2.54 -24.87 5.09
CA GLY A 216 -1.40 -25.66 4.63
C GLY A 216 -0.44 -24.92 3.71
N VAL A 217 -0.68 -23.65 3.44
CA VAL A 217 0.22 -22.78 2.65
C VAL A 217 1.08 -21.94 3.59
N THR A 218 2.38 -21.87 3.30
CA THR A 218 3.32 -21.04 4.06
C THR A 218 3.29 -19.61 3.54
N TYR A 219 3.12 -18.66 4.45
CA TYR A 219 3.21 -17.24 4.18
C TYR A 219 4.39 -16.63 4.92
N ILE A 220 4.96 -15.57 4.35
CA ILE A 220 5.90 -14.66 5.01
C ILE A 220 5.06 -13.50 5.55
N HIS A 221 5.18 -13.27 6.84
CA HIS A 221 4.47 -12.22 7.57
C HIS A 221 5.46 -11.16 8.06
N PHE A 222 5.24 -9.93 7.62
CA PHE A 222 5.89 -8.75 8.16
C PHE A 222 4.88 -7.95 8.96
N GLU A 223 5.25 -7.54 10.16
CA GLU A 223 4.51 -6.58 10.97
C GLU A 223 5.45 -5.45 11.38
N VAL A 224 5.01 -4.22 11.17
CA VAL A 224 5.69 -2.99 11.61
C VAL A 224 4.77 -2.24 12.54
N ARG A 225 5.28 -1.85 13.72
CA ARG A 225 4.60 -1.00 14.71
C ARG A 225 5.37 0.31 14.87
N LEU A 226 4.64 1.45 14.83
CA LEU A 226 5.20 2.80 14.87
C LEU A 226 4.44 3.70 15.82
#